data_70c0f3824412c2032aa2e38d5c126c46
#
_entry.id   70c0f3824412c2032aa2e38d5c126c46
#
_cell.length_a   1.000
_cell.length_b   1.000
_cell.length_c   1.000
_cell.angle_alpha   90.00
_cell.angle_beta   90.00
_cell.angle_gamma   90.00
#
_symmetry.space_group_name_H-M   'P 1'
#
loop_
_entity.id
_entity.type
_entity.pdbx_description
1 polymer ?
#
loop_
_entity_poly.entity_id
_entity_poly.type
_entity_poly.pdbx_seq_one_letter_code
_entity_poly.pdbx_strand_id
1 'polypeptide(L)'
;VIPITAPSILDGAVAVRDGRIEHVGARDWVVETLTQRGLSFTERHFDGVLLPGLVNAHTHLQYTGMASVGAGQYRGFDDWARAFDEVYDAGGLDWGGDAAAGARLLLESGTTAAADVVTDAAAASALHDAGLHGVTYWEVMSWSNEEWRARGEREVSASLDAMPTPPAVGISPHAPYSLDAEPLLDLPDMARRRGMRIHIHLGESHSEAEWSETRTTALADLWKSEHSSSFTAMRSRGGGFSSTQFVDQLGVLGPDCHVAHGVYMRADDRRRLRARQTAVALCPRSNR
;
A
#
# COMPACT_ATOMS: atom_id res chain seq x y z
N VAL A 1 19.96 20.97 6.08
CA VAL A 1 19.48 19.59 6.05
C VAL A 1 18.24 19.44 6.92
N ILE A 2 17.23 18.76 6.43
CA ILE A 2 16.01 18.40 7.20
C ILE A 2 15.98 16.87 7.38
N PRO A 3 16.38 16.36 8.57
CA PRO A 3 16.46 14.91 8.80
C PRO A 3 15.09 14.22 9.01
N ILE A 4 14.00 14.96 9.08
CA ILE A 4 12.61 14.52 9.37
C ILE A 4 12.42 14.10 10.84
N THR A 5 13.28 13.25 11.37
CA THR A 5 13.18 12.69 12.74
C THR A 5 13.96 13.52 13.78
N ALA A 6 14.58 14.63 13.37
CA ALA A 6 15.34 15.54 14.21
C ALA A 6 15.13 17.00 13.74
N PRO A 7 15.49 18.01 14.56
CA PRO A 7 15.44 19.40 14.13
C PRO A 7 16.24 19.67 12.86
N SER A 8 15.80 20.66 12.08
CA SER A 8 16.54 21.09 10.89
C SER A 8 17.92 21.66 11.25
N ILE A 9 18.90 21.37 10.40
CA ILE A 9 20.31 21.76 10.59
C ILE A 9 20.63 22.81 9.54
N LEU A 10 20.88 24.04 9.98
CA LEU A 10 21.41 25.12 9.13
C LEU A 10 22.86 24.80 8.81
N ASP A 11 23.29 25.11 7.58
CA ASP A 11 24.61 24.72 7.07
C ASP A 11 24.95 23.26 7.41
N GLY A 12 24.00 22.38 7.10
CA GLY A 12 24.09 20.95 7.40
C GLY A 12 24.77 20.17 6.29
N ALA A 13 25.43 19.06 6.64
CA ALA A 13 26.02 18.12 5.70
C ALA A 13 25.55 16.69 5.96
N VAL A 14 25.55 15.89 4.88
CA VAL A 14 25.31 14.46 4.90
C VAL A 14 26.52 13.77 4.27
N ALA A 15 27.19 12.92 5.03
CA ALA A 15 28.25 12.06 4.50
C ALA A 15 27.68 10.70 4.08
N VAL A 16 27.97 10.32 2.85
CA VAL A 16 27.51 9.05 2.26
C VAL A 16 28.73 8.24 1.80
N ARG A 17 28.75 6.95 2.14
CA ARG A 17 29.73 5.99 1.64
C ARG A 17 29.03 4.68 1.30
N ASP A 18 29.35 4.12 0.16
CA ASP A 18 28.83 2.84 -0.31
C ASP A 18 27.28 2.78 -0.27
N GLY A 19 26.63 3.89 -0.67
CA GLY A 19 25.17 4.01 -0.66
C GLY A 19 24.52 4.15 0.71
N ARG A 20 25.32 4.33 1.78
CA ARG A 20 24.83 4.49 3.16
C ARG A 20 25.18 5.83 3.74
N ILE A 21 24.24 6.43 4.47
CA ILE A 21 24.47 7.64 5.25
C ILE A 21 25.29 7.26 6.49
N GLU A 22 26.51 7.85 6.62
CA GLU A 22 27.37 7.64 7.79
C GLU A 22 27.23 8.76 8.83
N HIS A 23 27.13 10.00 8.37
CA HIS A 23 27.01 11.15 9.26
C HIS A 23 26.00 12.15 8.72
N VAL A 24 25.24 12.76 9.62
CA VAL A 24 24.35 13.90 9.37
C VAL A 24 24.56 14.90 10.49
N GLY A 25 24.91 16.15 10.18
CA GLY A 25 25.17 17.16 11.20
C GLY A 25 25.51 18.52 10.60
N ALA A 26 25.96 19.44 11.45
CA ALA A 26 26.56 20.68 10.97
C ALA A 26 27.76 20.36 10.06
N ARG A 27 27.91 21.09 8.97
CA ARG A 27 28.94 20.84 7.96
C ARG A 27 30.34 20.73 8.58
N ASP A 28 30.72 21.68 9.40
CA ASP A 28 32.07 21.71 10.00
C ASP A 28 32.34 20.48 10.87
N TRP A 29 31.34 20.04 11.65
CA TRP A 29 31.44 18.81 12.43
C TRP A 29 31.61 17.55 11.55
N VAL A 30 30.86 17.44 10.49
CA VAL A 30 30.95 16.29 9.56
C VAL A 30 32.32 16.27 8.90
N VAL A 31 32.79 17.40 8.37
CA VAL A 31 34.09 17.53 7.71
C VAL A 31 35.22 17.20 8.66
N GLU A 32 35.21 17.76 9.89
CA GLU A 32 36.21 17.49 10.91
C GLU A 32 36.22 16.01 11.29
N THR A 33 35.05 15.38 11.48
CA THR A 33 34.94 13.96 11.82
C THR A 33 35.56 13.06 10.75
N LEU A 34 35.28 13.33 9.47
CA LEU A 34 35.86 12.57 8.37
C LEU A 34 37.39 12.76 8.30
N THR A 35 37.85 13.99 8.49
CA THR A 35 39.29 14.34 8.47
C THR A 35 40.05 13.64 9.59
N GLN A 36 39.53 13.69 10.83
CA GLN A 36 40.13 13.02 11.98
C GLN A 36 40.22 11.49 11.79
N ARG A 37 39.27 10.91 11.07
CA ARG A 37 39.26 9.47 10.70
C ARG A 37 40.19 9.14 9.52
N GLY A 38 40.87 10.13 8.94
CA GLY A 38 41.74 9.94 7.78
C GLY A 38 41.02 9.53 6.51
N LEU A 39 39.73 9.85 6.38
CA LEU A 39 38.91 9.51 5.23
C LEU A 39 39.04 10.59 4.17
N SER A 40 39.29 10.19 2.93
CA SER A 40 39.18 11.08 1.76
C SER A 40 37.73 11.18 1.32
N PHE A 41 37.28 12.38 0.97
CA PHE A 41 35.93 12.64 0.50
C PHE A 41 35.91 13.75 -0.54
N THR A 42 34.84 13.78 -1.35
CA THR A 42 34.51 14.89 -2.25
C THR A 42 33.31 15.61 -1.71
N GLU A 43 33.43 16.91 -1.48
CA GLU A 43 32.32 17.74 -1.06
C GLU A 43 31.56 18.28 -2.27
N ARG A 44 30.23 18.23 -2.20
CA ARG A 44 29.32 18.90 -3.13
C ARG A 44 28.44 19.86 -2.34
N HIS A 45 28.42 21.11 -2.75
CA HIS A 45 27.60 22.15 -2.14
C HIS A 45 26.31 22.35 -2.94
N PHE A 46 25.17 22.48 -2.21
CA PHE A 46 23.87 22.82 -2.77
C PHE A 46 23.31 24.03 -2.03
N ASP A 47 22.94 25.05 -2.78
CA ASP A 47 22.21 26.18 -2.22
C ASP A 47 20.71 25.83 -2.20
N GLY A 48 20.27 25.23 -1.11
CA GLY A 48 18.91 24.74 -0.99
C GLY A 48 18.66 23.86 0.24
N VAL A 49 17.61 23.08 0.19
CA VAL A 49 17.20 22.18 1.26
C VAL A 49 17.49 20.74 0.87
N LEU A 50 18.30 20.04 1.67
CA LEU A 50 18.53 18.61 1.53
C LEU A 50 17.65 17.85 2.52
N LEU A 51 16.86 16.91 2.03
CA LEU A 51 15.99 16.03 2.81
C LEU A 51 16.08 14.59 2.27
N PRO A 52 15.67 13.57 3.06
CA PRO A 52 15.53 12.21 2.54
C PRO A 52 14.56 12.16 1.37
N GLY A 53 14.76 11.20 0.47
CA GLY A 53 13.79 10.93 -0.60
C GLY A 53 12.40 10.68 -0.03
N LEU A 54 11.38 11.11 -0.75
CA LEU A 54 9.99 10.93 -0.35
C LEU A 54 9.60 9.45 -0.39
N VAL A 55 8.64 9.07 0.46
CA VAL A 55 8.06 7.73 0.49
C VAL A 55 6.59 7.81 0.15
N ASN A 56 6.17 7.10 -0.90
CA ASN A 56 4.76 6.93 -1.22
C ASN A 56 4.26 5.66 -0.51
N ALA A 57 3.50 5.84 0.56
CA ALA A 57 3.07 4.74 1.43
C ALA A 57 1.91 3.90 0.87
N HIS A 58 1.30 4.31 -0.25
CA HIS A 58 0.26 3.55 -0.95
C HIS A 58 0.09 4.07 -2.38
N THR A 59 0.21 3.20 -3.35
CA THR A 59 -0.02 3.52 -4.76
C THR A 59 -0.37 2.26 -5.56
N HIS A 60 -0.97 2.46 -6.73
CA HIS A 60 -1.20 1.46 -7.76
C HIS A 60 -0.61 2.00 -9.07
N LEU A 61 0.68 1.76 -9.30
CA LEU A 61 1.37 2.34 -10.46
C LEU A 61 0.80 1.87 -11.79
N GLN A 62 0.27 0.66 -11.85
CA GLN A 62 -0.38 0.11 -13.03
C GLN A 62 -1.59 0.93 -13.51
N TYR A 63 -2.23 1.70 -12.61
CA TYR A 63 -3.38 2.53 -12.97
C TYR A 63 -3.02 3.93 -13.47
N THR A 64 -1.74 4.19 -13.74
CA THR A 64 -1.30 5.46 -14.37
C THR A 64 -2.00 5.69 -15.72
N GLY A 65 -2.25 4.64 -16.49
CA GLY A 65 -3.02 4.71 -17.75
C GLY A 65 -4.50 5.04 -17.58
N MET A 66 -5.04 4.91 -16.36
CA MET A 66 -6.43 5.25 -16.02
C MET A 66 -6.60 6.69 -15.51
N ALA A 67 -5.73 7.62 -15.91
CA ALA A 67 -5.77 9.02 -15.48
C ALA A 67 -7.11 9.72 -15.76
N SER A 68 -7.88 9.29 -16.75
CA SER A 68 -9.23 9.79 -17.04
C SER A 68 -10.20 9.57 -15.87
N VAL A 69 -10.09 8.45 -15.16
CA VAL A 69 -10.86 8.18 -13.95
C VAL A 69 -10.48 9.16 -12.84
N GLY A 70 -9.17 9.39 -12.64
CA GLY A 70 -8.69 10.36 -11.65
C GLY A 70 -9.05 11.82 -11.93
N ALA A 71 -9.39 12.16 -13.17
CA ALA A 71 -9.84 13.49 -13.57
C ALA A 71 -11.38 13.68 -13.46
N GLY A 72 -12.13 12.61 -13.21
CA GLY A 72 -13.58 12.62 -13.07
C GLY A 72 -14.05 13.32 -11.80
N GLN A 73 -15.35 13.63 -11.76
CA GLN A 73 -16.04 14.11 -10.56
C GLN A 73 -17.14 13.12 -10.22
N TYR A 74 -17.10 12.59 -9.00
CA TYR A 74 -17.98 11.52 -8.54
C TYR A 74 -18.77 11.95 -7.31
N ARG A 75 -20.01 11.47 -7.18
CA ARG A 75 -20.86 11.75 -6.02
C ARG A 75 -20.51 10.92 -4.80
N GLY A 76 -19.66 9.91 -4.98
CA GLY A 76 -19.21 9.02 -3.92
C GLY A 76 -18.42 7.84 -4.49
N PHE A 77 -17.98 6.95 -3.60
CA PHE A 77 -17.16 5.79 -3.94
C PHE A 77 -17.80 4.89 -5.00
N ASP A 78 -19.12 4.62 -4.90
CA ASP A 78 -19.81 3.72 -5.82
C ASP A 78 -19.89 4.28 -7.25
N ASP A 79 -19.96 5.61 -7.38
CA ASP A 79 -19.96 6.30 -8.68
C ASP A 79 -18.56 6.24 -9.33
N TRP A 80 -17.53 6.43 -8.50
CA TRP A 80 -16.14 6.27 -8.89
C TRP A 80 -15.82 4.82 -9.29
N ALA A 81 -16.23 3.84 -8.48
CA ALA A 81 -15.98 2.42 -8.74
C ALA A 81 -16.57 2.00 -10.08
N ARG A 82 -17.78 2.41 -10.41
CA ARG A 82 -18.38 2.12 -11.74
C ARG A 82 -17.57 2.72 -12.88
N ALA A 83 -17.13 3.97 -12.75
CA ALA A 83 -16.30 4.60 -13.77
C ALA A 83 -14.91 3.93 -13.90
N PHE A 84 -14.38 3.42 -12.78
CA PHE A 84 -13.17 2.62 -12.77
C PHE A 84 -13.38 1.31 -13.52
N ASP A 85 -14.44 0.55 -13.20
CA ASP A 85 -14.76 -0.72 -13.83
C ASP A 85 -15.02 -0.56 -15.34
N GLU A 86 -15.73 0.50 -15.75
CA GLU A 86 -15.96 0.79 -17.17
C GLU A 86 -14.64 0.95 -17.96
N VAL A 87 -13.64 1.64 -17.40
CA VAL A 87 -12.33 1.82 -18.05
C VAL A 87 -11.51 0.52 -17.99
N TYR A 88 -11.56 -0.18 -16.86
CA TYR A 88 -10.85 -1.44 -16.64
C TYR A 88 -11.35 -2.53 -17.62
N ASP A 89 -12.67 -2.68 -17.74
CA ASP A 89 -13.32 -3.69 -18.58
C ASP A 89 -13.27 -3.37 -20.07
N ALA A 90 -13.12 -2.10 -20.44
CA ALA A 90 -12.96 -1.70 -21.84
C ALA A 90 -11.69 -2.30 -22.47
N GLY A 91 -10.71 -2.69 -21.65
CA GLY A 91 -9.46 -3.30 -22.09
C GLY A 91 -8.52 -2.33 -22.79
N GLY A 92 -7.42 -2.88 -23.31
CA GLY A 92 -6.43 -2.10 -24.08
C GLY A 92 -5.44 -1.32 -23.21
N LEU A 93 -5.45 -1.53 -21.89
CA LEU A 93 -4.47 -0.96 -20.95
C LEU A 93 -3.15 -1.75 -21.01
N ASP A 94 -2.04 -1.03 -21.02
CA ASP A 94 -0.69 -1.61 -20.94
C ASP A 94 -0.20 -1.57 -19.49
N TRP A 95 -0.62 -2.54 -18.67
CA TRP A 95 -0.30 -2.58 -17.25
C TRP A 95 1.18 -2.43 -16.95
N GLY A 96 2.05 -3.04 -17.74
CA GLY A 96 3.50 -2.94 -17.59
C GLY A 96 4.04 -1.55 -17.94
N GLY A 97 3.65 -1.03 -19.11
CA GLY A 97 4.04 0.31 -19.57
C GLY A 97 3.47 1.42 -18.67
N ASP A 98 2.24 1.28 -18.22
CA ASP A 98 1.58 2.22 -17.32
C ASP A 98 2.25 2.22 -15.94
N ALA A 99 2.58 1.05 -15.39
CA ALA A 99 3.31 0.94 -14.13
C ALA A 99 4.72 1.53 -14.23
N ALA A 100 5.43 1.30 -15.33
CA ALA A 100 6.75 1.90 -15.58
C ALA A 100 6.65 3.44 -15.70
N ALA A 101 5.61 3.96 -16.35
CA ALA A 101 5.34 5.40 -16.40
C ALA A 101 5.08 5.98 -15.01
N GLY A 102 4.28 5.29 -14.19
CA GLY A 102 4.02 5.67 -12.80
C GLY A 102 5.28 5.69 -11.95
N ALA A 103 6.15 4.67 -12.06
CA ALA A 103 7.42 4.62 -11.35
C ALA A 103 8.34 5.79 -11.74
N ARG A 104 8.39 6.17 -13.02
CA ARG A 104 9.12 7.35 -13.47
C ARG A 104 8.58 8.65 -12.86
N LEU A 105 7.25 8.82 -12.80
CA LEU A 105 6.63 9.99 -12.15
C LEU A 105 6.98 10.07 -10.66
N LEU A 106 7.08 8.95 -9.97
CA LEU A 106 7.57 8.91 -8.58
C LEU A 106 8.98 9.45 -8.48
N LEU A 107 9.92 8.96 -9.31
CA LEU A 107 11.30 9.44 -9.32
C LEU A 107 11.40 10.94 -9.65
N GLU A 108 10.67 11.41 -10.65
CA GLU A 108 10.61 12.83 -11.04
C GLU A 108 10.09 13.72 -9.91
N SER A 109 9.22 13.19 -9.04
CA SER A 109 8.71 13.89 -7.85
C SER A 109 9.63 13.82 -6.63
N GLY A 110 10.78 13.14 -6.73
CA GLY A 110 11.72 12.93 -5.62
C GLY A 110 11.31 11.79 -4.68
N THR A 111 10.39 10.94 -5.07
CA THR A 111 10.04 9.72 -4.34
C THR A 111 11.08 8.63 -4.61
N THR A 112 11.61 8.02 -3.57
CA THR A 112 12.66 7.00 -3.65
C THR A 112 12.22 5.63 -3.15
N ALA A 113 11.06 5.56 -2.51
CA ALA A 113 10.46 4.31 -2.03
C ALA A 113 8.94 4.36 -2.17
N ALA A 114 8.34 3.21 -2.47
CA ALA A 114 6.89 3.10 -2.58
C ALA A 114 6.35 1.78 -2.00
N ALA A 115 5.12 1.82 -1.54
CA ALA A 115 4.26 0.66 -1.33
C ALA A 115 3.34 0.56 -2.55
N ASP A 116 3.71 -0.25 -3.52
CA ASP A 116 2.98 -0.42 -4.77
C ASP A 116 2.12 -1.68 -4.72
N VAL A 117 0.85 -1.54 -4.98
CA VAL A 117 -0.12 -2.64 -4.98
C VAL A 117 -0.43 -3.01 -6.42
N VAL A 118 -0.20 -4.27 -6.78
CA VAL A 118 -0.30 -4.77 -8.16
C VAL A 118 -1.25 -5.96 -8.26
N THR A 119 -2.06 -5.97 -9.30
CA THR A 119 -3.00 -7.05 -9.64
C THR A 119 -2.59 -7.84 -10.87
N ASP A 120 -1.64 -7.31 -11.64
CA ASP A 120 -1.18 -7.92 -12.89
C ASP A 120 0.34 -8.19 -12.86
N ALA A 121 0.73 -9.35 -13.34
CA ALA A 121 2.13 -9.77 -13.36
C ALA A 121 3.04 -8.85 -14.21
N ALA A 122 2.49 -8.21 -15.27
CA ALA A 122 3.23 -7.28 -16.09
C ALA A 122 3.65 -6.01 -15.32
N ALA A 123 2.87 -5.62 -14.30
CA ALA A 123 3.17 -4.45 -13.47
C ALA A 123 4.17 -4.75 -12.33
N ALA A 124 4.37 -6.01 -11.99
CA ALA A 124 5.11 -6.42 -10.78
C ALA A 124 6.59 -5.98 -10.77
N SER A 125 7.20 -5.74 -11.94
CA SER A 125 8.61 -5.33 -12.04
C SER A 125 8.84 -3.82 -11.96
N ALA A 126 7.81 -2.98 -11.94
CA ALA A 126 7.94 -1.54 -12.12
C ALA A 126 8.88 -0.87 -11.08
N LEU A 127 8.77 -1.21 -9.79
CA LEU A 127 9.69 -0.69 -8.77
C LEU A 127 11.11 -1.23 -8.95
N HIS A 128 11.24 -2.53 -9.28
CA HIS A 128 12.52 -3.18 -9.53
C HIS A 128 13.28 -2.50 -10.67
N ASP A 129 12.63 -2.36 -11.82
CA ASP A 129 13.22 -1.81 -13.04
C ASP A 129 13.58 -0.32 -12.91
N ALA A 130 12.79 0.42 -12.14
CA ALA A 130 13.05 1.83 -11.82
C ALA A 130 14.13 2.04 -10.73
N GLY A 131 14.58 0.97 -10.06
CA GLY A 131 15.51 1.07 -8.93
C GLY A 131 14.92 1.73 -7.69
N LEU A 132 13.59 1.74 -7.55
CA LEU A 132 12.87 2.25 -6.38
C LEU A 132 12.95 1.24 -5.23
N HIS A 133 13.10 1.76 -4.02
CA HIS A 133 12.95 0.97 -2.80
C HIS A 133 11.48 0.77 -2.43
N GLY A 134 11.24 -0.05 -1.41
CA GLY A 134 9.90 -0.22 -0.84
C GLY A 134 9.41 -1.65 -0.87
N VAL A 135 8.13 -1.83 -1.15
CA VAL A 135 7.47 -3.14 -1.18
C VAL A 135 6.50 -3.18 -2.36
N THR A 136 6.59 -4.22 -3.19
CA THR A 136 5.56 -4.54 -4.18
C THR A 136 4.61 -5.55 -3.55
N TYR A 137 3.34 -5.19 -3.42
CA TYR A 137 2.31 -6.03 -2.83
C TYR A 137 1.48 -6.71 -3.92
N TRP A 138 1.47 -8.04 -3.93
CA TRP A 138 0.54 -8.78 -4.77
C TRP A 138 -0.86 -8.67 -4.18
N GLU A 139 -1.78 -8.10 -4.93
CA GLU A 139 -3.16 -7.90 -4.50
C GLU A 139 -3.99 -9.14 -4.77
N VAL A 140 -4.72 -9.54 -3.74
CA VAL A 140 -5.62 -10.70 -3.76
C VAL A 140 -7.03 -10.22 -3.54
N MET A 141 -7.90 -10.41 -4.55
CA MET A 141 -9.29 -9.99 -4.51
C MET A 141 -10.18 -11.00 -5.20
N SER A 142 -11.48 -10.92 -4.97
CA SER A 142 -12.49 -11.69 -5.69
C SER A 142 -12.40 -13.21 -5.51
N TRP A 143 -11.90 -13.68 -4.37
CA TRP A 143 -11.88 -15.11 -4.04
C TRP A 143 -13.01 -15.49 -3.09
N SER A 144 -13.86 -16.45 -3.53
CA SER A 144 -14.78 -17.15 -2.64
C SER A 144 -14.04 -18.21 -1.81
N ASN A 145 -14.65 -18.65 -0.69
CA ASN A 145 -14.10 -19.74 0.10
C ASN A 145 -13.91 -21.03 -0.72
N GLU A 146 -14.84 -21.33 -1.62
CA GLU A 146 -14.77 -22.53 -2.45
C GLU A 146 -13.59 -22.48 -3.42
N GLU A 147 -13.47 -21.41 -4.18
CA GLU A 147 -12.35 -21.21 -5.12
C GLU A 147 -11.01 -21.13 -4.41
N TRP A 148 -10.98 -20.48 -3.23
CA TRP A 148 -9.78 -20.39 -2.41
C TRP A 148 -9.24 -21.77 -2.03
N ARG A 149 -10.11 -22.65 -1.51
CA ARG A 149 -9.74 -24.04 -1.17
C ARG A 149 -9.31 -24.83 -2.40
N ALA A 150 -9.99 -24.63 -3.53
CA ALA A 150 -9.71 -25.39 -4.74
C ALA A 150 -8.37 -25.03 -5.38
N ARG A 151 -8.03 -23.75 -5.44
CA ARG A 151 -6.87 -23.26 -6.21
C ARG A 151 -6.19 -21.99 -5.68
N GLY A 152 -6.90 -21.13 -4.91
CA GLY A 152 -6.47 -19.78 -4.59
C GLY A 152 -5.12 -19.71 -3.87
N GLU A 153 -4.93 -20.48 -2.79
CA GLU A 153 -3.67 -20.49 -2.06
C GLU A 153 -2.47 -20.86 -2.96
N ARG A 154 -2.65 -21.85 -3.83
CA ARG A 154 -1.60 -22.29 -4.76
C ARG A 154 -1.28 -21.23 -5.82
N GLU A 155 -2.30 -20.60 -6.39
CA GLU A 155 -2.13 -19.57 -7.43
C GLU A 155 -1.47 -18.32 -6.86
N VAL A 156 -1.94 -17.84 -5.71
CA VAL A 156 -1.31 -16.68 -5.03
C VAL A 156 0.14 -16.99 -4.65
N SER A 157 0.41 -18.20 -4.14
CA SER A 157 1.78 -18.63 -3.83
C SER A 157 2.69 -18.57 -5.06
N ALA A 158 2.21 -19.07 -6.20
CA ALA A 158 2.97 -19.05 -7.47
C ALA A 158 3.21 -17.63 -7.96
N SER A 159 2.22 -16.73 -7.86
CA SER A 159 2.39 -15.31 -8.20
C SER A 159 3.47 -14.66 -7.35
N LEU A 160 3.43 -14.87 -6.03
CA LEU A 160 4.44 -14.32 -5.12
C LEU A 160 5.85 -14.83 -5.41
N ASP A 161 5.99 -16.12 -5.76
CA ASP A 161 7.29 -16.73 -6.09
C ASP A 161 7.88 -16.19 -7.39
N ALA A 162 7.04 -15.67 -8.29
CA ALA A 162 7.43 -15.08 -9.57
C ALA A 162 7.78 -13.58 -9.47
N MET A 163 7.49 -12.92 -8.36
CA MET A 163 7.74 -11.47 -8.23
C MET A 163 9.24 -11.14 -8.12
N PRO A 164 9.71 -10.10 -8.81
CA PRO A 164 11.12 -9.70 -8.76
C PRO A 164 11.51 -9.10 -7.41
N THR A 165 12.75 -9.38 -6.99
CA THR A 165 13.35 -8.83 -5.76
C THR A 165 14.77 -8.32 -6.08
N PRO A 166 15.26 -7.18 -5.49
CA PRO A 166 14.50 -6.19 -4.73
C PRO A 166 13.48 -5.45 -5.62
N PRO A 167 12.52 -4.71 -5.07
CA PRO A 167 12.24 -4.44 -3.66
C PRO A 167 11.67 -5.65 -2.93
N ALA A 168 11.31 -5.48 -1.64
CA ALA A 168 10.63 -6.53 -0.90
C ALA A 168 9.24 -6.83 -1.51
N VAL A 169 8.80 -8.08 -1.37
CA VAL A 169 7.47 -8.52 -1.78
C VAL A 169 6.55 -8.61 -0.57
N GLY A 170 5.28 -8.25 -0.75
CA GLY A 170 4.24 -8.34 0.26
C GLY A 170 2.94 -8.91 -0.30
N ILE A 171 1.96 -9.07 0.56
CA ILE A 171 0.60 -9.52 0.20
C ILE A 171 -0.39 -8.41 0.53
N SER A 172 -1.28 -8.10 -0.42
CA SER A 172 -2.41 -7.21 -0.21
C SER A 172 -3.73 -7.99 -0.30
N PRO A 173 -4.31 -8.46 0.82
CA PRO A 173 -5.74 -8.76 0.82
C PRO A 173 -6.49 -7.46 0.49
N HIS A 174 -7.14 -7.38 -0.68
CA HIS A 174 -7.63 -6.09 -1.18
C HIS A 174 -8.41 -5.30 -0.13
N ALA A 175 -9.58 -5.80 0.27
CA ALA A 175 -10.46 -5.12 1.22
C ALA A 175 -11.38 -6.12 1.94
N PRO A 176 -11.97 -5.76 3.10
CA PRO A 176 -12.86 -6.66 3.84
C PRO A 176 -14.11 -7.12 3.08
N TYR A 177 -14.51 -6.33 2.08
CA TYR A 177 -15.74 -6.57 1.31
C TYR A 177 -15.50 -7.32 -0.01
N SER A 178 -14.27 -7.51 -0.43
CA SER A 178 -13.92 -8.10 -1.73
C SER A 178 -13.33 -9.51 -1.63
N LEU A 179 -13.27 -10.08 -0.45
CA LEU A 179 -12.75 -11.42 -0.18
C LEU A 179 -13.67 -12.16 0.78
N ASP A 180 -13.75 -13.47 0.63
CA ASP A 180 -14.38 -14.35 1.61
C ASP A 180 -13.53 -14.45 2.90
N ALA A 181 -14.12 -15.00 3.94
CA ALA A 181 -13.47 -15.10 5.26
C ALA A 181 -12.23 -16.00 5.26
N GLU A 182 -12.21 -17.08 4.47
CA GLU A 182 -11.05 -18.00 4.46
C GLU A 182 -9.82 -17.37 3.83
N PRO A 183 -9.85 -16.77 2.63
CA PRO A 183 -8.67 -16.07 2.14
C PRO A 183 -8.23 -14.93 3.07
N LEU A 184 -9.15 -14.19 3.71
CA LEU A 184 -8.80 -13.16 4.69
C LEU A 184 -8.15 -13.73 5.96
N LEU A 185 -8.41 -14.98 6.31
CA LEU A 185 -7.77 -15.70 7.42
C LEU A 185 -6.39 -16.24 7.02
N ASP A 186 -6.28 -16.83 5.84
CA ASP A 186 -5.09 -17.56 5.39
C ASP A 186 -3.98 -16.65 4.86
N LEU A 187 -4.33 -15.55 4.19
CA LEU A 187 -3.35 -14.62 3.60
C LEU A 187 -2.39 -14.00 4.61
N PRO A 188 -2.84 -13.53 5.80
CA PRO A 188 -1.94 -13.06 6.85
C PRO A 188 -0.95 -14.13 7.33
N ASP A 189 -1.42 -15.36 7.48
CA ASP A 189 -0.56 -16.46 7.89
C ASP A 189 0.45 -16.83 6.79
N MET A 190 0.03 -16.81 5.52
CA MET A 190 0.92 -16.99 4.37
C MET A 190 2.00 -15.91 4.34
N ALA A 191 1.64 -14.64 4.52
CA ALA A 191 2.58 -13.53 4.56
C ALA A 191 3.62 -13.73 5.69
N ARG A 192 3.16 -14.05 6.89
CA ARG A 192 4.03 -14.25 8.07
C ARG A 192 4.97 -15.44 7.92
N ARG A 193 4.48 -16.57 7.40
CA ARG A 193 5.34 -17.74 7.10
C ARG A 193 6.45 -17.41 6.10
N ARG A 194 6.21 -16.45 5.20
CA ARG A 194 7.17 -16.00 4.19
C ARG A 194 8.00 -14.78 4.62
N GLY A 195 7.79 -14.23 5.82
CA GLY A 195 8.44 -13.01 6.29
C GLY A 195 8.05 -11.75 5.49
N MET A 196 6.88 -11.78 4.86
CA MET A 196 6.33 -10.70 4.04
C MET A 196 5.50 -9.73 4.87
N ARG A 197 5.35 -8.51 4.37
CA ARG A 197 4.44 -7.51 4.93
C ARG A 197 3.03 -7.66 4.33
N ILE A 198 2.06 -7.16 5.08
CA ILE A 198 0.64 -7.14 4.69
C ILE A 198 0.22 -5.70 4.42
N HIS A 199 -0.58 -5.51 3.40
CA HIS A 199 -1.25 -4.25 3.08
C HIS A 199 -2.73 -4.50 2.83
N ILE A 200 -3.64 -3.62 3.26
CA ILE A 200 -5.08 -3.76 3.06
C ILE A 200 -5.75 -2.39 2.96
N HIS A 201 -6.70 -2.25 2.03
CA HIS A 201 -7.59 -1.09 1.99
C HIS A 201 -8.62 -1.23 3.11
N LEU A 202 -8.74 -0.23 3.97
CA LEU A 202 -9.61 -0.31 5.14
C LEU A 202 -10.11 1.08 5.58
N GLY A 203 -11.42 1.17 5.77
CA GLY A 203 -12.05 2.41 6.18
C GLY A 203 -11.94 3.51 5.12
N GLU A 204 -11.99 3.17 3.86
CA GLU A 204 -11.80 4.07 2.75
C GLU A 204 -13.03 4.94 2.48
N SER A 205 -14.19 4.34 2.48
CA SER A 205 -15.42 4.98 2.03
C SER A 205 -16.55 4.92 3.06
N HIS A 206 -17.51 5.84 2.91
CA HIS A 206 -18.74 5.80 3.69
C HIS A 206 -19.52 4.51 3.41
N SER A 207 -19.55 4.07 2.15
CA SER A 207 -20.20 2.83 1.74
C SER A 207 -19.63 1.60 2.44
N GLU A 208 -18.30 1.53 2.64
CA GLU A 208 -17.67 0.46 3.44
C GLU A 208 -18.10 0.51 4.91
N ALA A 209 -18.11 1.70 5.52
CA ALA A 209 -18.52 1.87 6.91
C ALA A 209 -20.00 1.48 7.09
N GLU A 210 -20.88 1.92 6.21
CA GLU A 210 -22.30 1.59 6.23
C GLU A 210 -22.52 0.10 5.95
N TRP A 211 -21.83 -0.49 4.97
CA TRP A 211 -21.86 -1.91 4.69
C TRP A 211 -21.46 -2.75 5.90
N SER A 212 -20.43 -2.36 6.61
CA SER A 212 -19.97 -3.08 7.79
C SER A 212 -21.01 -3.04 8.94
N GLU A 213 -21.81 -1.99 9.02
CA GLU A 213 -22.85 -1.79 10.06
C GLU A 213 -24.17 -2.44 9.68
N THR A 214 -24.68 -2.14 8.49
CA THR A 214 -26.05 -2.49 8.06
C THR A 214 -26.10 -3.68 7.13
N ARG A 215 -24.99 -3.93 6.39
CA ARG A 215 -24.86 -4.98 5.37
C ARG A 215 -25.79 -4.83 4.17
N THR A 216 -26.27 -3.63 3.96
CA THR A 216 -27.18 -3.27 2.87
C THR A 216 -26.72 -1.94 2.28
N THR A 217 -25.87 -1.96 1.28
CA THR A 217 -25.44 -0.75 0.56
C THR A 217 -25.23 -1.06 -0.90
N ALA A 218 -25.04 -0.01 -1.71
CA ALA A 218 -24.64 -0.13 -3.10
C ALA A 218 -23.34 -0.95 -3.27
N LEU A 219 -22.41 -0.87 -2.30
CA LEU A 219 -21.22 -1.70 -2.26
C LEU A 219 -21.56 -3.20 -2.16
N ALA A 220 -22.57 -3.57 -1.35
CA ALA A 220 -23.06 -4.93 -1.28
C ALA A 220 -23.70 -5.37 -2.61
N ASP A 221 -24.30 -4.48 -3.36
CA ASP A 221 -24.89 -4.78 -4.68
C ASP A 221 -23.82 -4.88 -5.76
N LEU A 222 -22.79 -4.05 -5.74
CA LEU A 222 -21.65 -4.09 -6.65
C LEU A 222 -20.91 -5.44 -6.58
N TRP A 223 -20.76 -6.01 -5.38
CA TRP A 223 -20.03 -7.26 -5.14
C TRP A 223 -20.93 -8.52 -5.00
N LYS A 224 -22.27 -8.37 -5.09
CA LYS A 224 -23.23 -9.47 -4.88
C LYS A 224 -23.19 -10.58 -5.92
N SER A 225 -22.87 -10.26 -7.14
CA SER A 225 -23.01 -11.20 -8.25
C SER A 225 -21.94 -12.29 -8.25
N GLU A 226 -20.79 -12.01 -7.62
CA GLU A 226 -19.62 -12.87 -7.75
C GLU A 226 -19.19 -13.53 -6.43
N HIS A 227 -19.50 -12.92 -5.25
CA HIS A 227 -18.93 -13.32 -3.96
C HIS A 227 -19.94 -13.33 -2.80
N SER A 228 -21.13 -13.86 -3.03
CA SER A 228 -22.25 -13.85 -2.07
C SER A 228 -21.98 -14.60 -0.76
N SER A 229 -20.99 -15.49 -0.72
CA SER A 229 -20.67 -16.30 0.44
C SER A 229 -19.90 -15.54 1.54
N SER A 230 -19.00 -14.61 1.18
CA SER A 230 -18.29 -13.74 2.12
C SER A 230 -19.23 -12.94 2.99
N PHE A 231 -20.21 -12.36 2.32
CA PHE A 231 -21.25 -11.57 2.95
C PHE A 231 -22.12 -12.44 3.86
N THR A 232 -22.31 -13.72 3.54
CA THR A 232 -23.06 -14.65 4.37
C THR A 232 -22.32 -14.95 5.68
N ALA A 233 -21.01 -15.18 5.63
CA ALA A 233 -20.21 -15.43 6.83
C ALA A 233 -20.17 -14.22 7.77
N MET A 234 -20.07 -13.01 7.23
CA MET A 234 -20.21 -11.79 8.03
C MET A 234 -21.62 -11.58 8.57
N ARG A 235 -22.66 -11.87 7.79
CA ARG A 235 -24.06 -11.77 8.19
C ARG A 235 -24.42 -12.71 9.36
N SER A 236 -23.86 -13.91 9.38
CA SER A 236 -24.14 -14.90 10.42
C SER A 236 -23.60 -14.53 11.80
N ARG A 237 -22.65 -13.60 11.89
CA ARG A 237 -22.00 -13.17 13.14
C ARG A 237 -22.65 -11.95 13.81
N GLY A 238 -23.78 -11.48 13.31
CA GLY A 238 -24.53 -10.35 13.88
C GLY A 238 -24.04 -8.97 13.40
N GLY A 239 -24.93 -7.95 13.43
CA GLY A 239 -24.61 -6.57 13.06
C GLY A 239 -23.75 -5.87 14.10
N GLY A 240 -23.06 -4.77 13.68
CA GLY A 240 -22.36 -3.87 14.61
C GLY A 240 -20.84 -3.98 14.62
N PHE A 241 -20.24 -4.88 13.87
CA PHE A 241 -18.78 -4.90 13.67
C PHE A 241 -18.37 -3.86 12.63
N SER A 242 -17.34 -3.06 12.93
CA SER A 242 -16.65 -2.29 11.90
C SER A 242 -15.79 -3.21 11.01
N SER A 243 -15.44 -2.74 9.81
CA SER A 243 -14.46 -3.42 8.96
C SER A 243 -13.15 -3.71 9.70
N THR A 244 -12.69 -2.75 10.51
CA THR A 244 -11.47 -2.90 11.34
C THR A 244 -11.60 -4.02 12.36
N GLN A 245 -12.74 -4.11 13.04
CA GLN A 245 -12.99 -5.20 14.00
C GLN A 245 -13.03 -6.56 13.32
N PHE A 246 -13.58 -6.63 12.12
CA PHE A 246 -13.65 -7.87 11.36
C PHE A 246 -12.27 -8.37 10.97
N VAL A 247 -11.45 -7.53 10.34
CA VAL A 247 -10.09 -7.94 9.92
C VAL A 247 -9.17 -8.18 11.12
N ASP A 248 -9.37 -7.49 12.24
CA ASP A 248 -8.66 -7.79 13.49
C ASP A 248 -8.96 -9.19 14.03
N GLN A 249 -10.23 -9.62 13.98
CA GLN A 249 -10.64 -10.98 14.39
C GLN A 249 -10.06 -12.07 13.49
N LEU A 250 -9.81 -11.75 12.21
CA LEU A 250 -9.19 -12.66 11.26
C LEU A 250 -7.65 -12.60 11.29
N GLY A 251 -7.08 -11.82 12.20
CA GLY A 251 -5.64 -11.77 12.40
C GLY A 251 -4.87 -10.97 11.35
N VAL A 252 -5.54 -10.14 10.53
CA VAL A 252 -4.88 -9.32 9.49
C VAL A 252 -3.98 -8.25 10.12
N LEU A 253 -4.44 -7.61 11.21
CA LEU A 253 -3.74 -6.49 11.82
C LEU A 253 -2.53 -6.93 12.63
N GLY A 254 -1.45 -6.16 12.53
CA GLY A 254 -0.20 -6.43 13.24
C GLY A 254 0.87 -5.40 12.89
N PRO A 255 2.07 -5.47 13.51
CA PRO A 255 3.19 -4.58 13.21
C PRO A 255 3.77 -4.83 11.79
N ASP A 256 3.46 -5.95 11.19
CA ASP A 256 3.76 -6.35 9.83
C ASP A 256 2.73 -5.84 8.80
N CYS A 257 1.60 -5.31 9.27
CA CYS A 257 0.53 -4.77 8.44
C CYS A 257 0.52 -3.24 8.43
N HIS A 258 0.23 -2.64 7.28
CA HIS A 258 -0.22 -1.26 7.20
C HIS A 258 -1.50 -1.17 6.36
N VAL A 259 -2.36 -0.27 6.77
CA VAL A 259 -3.68 -0.03 6.20
C VAL A 259 -3.61 1.16 5.27
N ALA A 260 -4.23 1.09 4.09
CA ALA A 260 -4.50 2.27 3.28
C ALA A 260 -5.79 2.95 3.70
N HIS A 261 -5.84 4.27 3.56
CA HIS A 261 -6.96 5.19 3.78
C HIS A 261 -7.24 5.51 5.25
N GLY A 262 -7.96 4.66 5.99
CA GLY A 262 -8.27 4.88 7.40
C GLY A 262 -9.15 6.10 7.70
N VAL A 263 -10.00 6.51 6.74
CA VAL A 263 -10.83 7.73 6.82
C VAL A 263 -12.04 7.51 7.70
N TYR A 264 -12.82 6.47 7.41
CA TYR A 264 -14.05 6.14 8.10
C TYR A 264 -13.81 5.18 9.26
N MET A 265 -13.04 5.64 10.27
CA MET A 265 -12.69 4.86 11.45
C MET A 265 -13.26 5.47 12.72
N ARG A 266 -13.88 4.63 13.53
CA ARG A 266 -14.36 4.97 14.87
C ARG A 266 -13.19 5.10 15.86
N ALA A 267 -13.48 5.67 17.02
CA ALA A 267 -12.48 5.74 18.10
C ALA A 267 -11.95 4.36 18.52
N ASP A 268 -12.84 3.34 18.52
CA ASP A 268 -12.47 1.95 18.82
C ASP A 268 -11.52 1.36 17.77
N ASP A 269 -11.77 1.63 16.50
CA ASP A 269 -10.93 1.16 15.40
C ASP A 269 -9.50 1.71 15.52
N ARG A 270 -9.38 3.01 15.78
CA ARG A 270 -8.06 3.65 16.01
C ARG A 270 -7.35 3.08 17.23
N ARG A 271 -8.09 2.74 18.32
CA ARG A 271 -7.50 2.05 19.49
C ARG A 271 -7.00 0.65 19.13
N ARG A 272 -7.73 -0.10 18.29
CA ARG A 272 -7.31 -1.43 17.81
C ARG A 272 -6.05 -1.34 16.98
N LEU A 273 -6.01 -0.48 15.96
CA LEU A 273 -4.81 -0.28 15.14
C LEU A 273 -3.59 0.05 16.00
N ARG A 274 -3.76 0.94 16.99
CA ARG A 274 -2.69 1.27 17.93
C ARG A 274 -2.26 0.08 18.78
N ALA A 275 -3.20 -0.69 19.32
CA ALA A 275 -2.92 -1.87 20.13
C ALA A 275 -2.23 -2.97 19.32
N ARG A 276 -2.55 -3.11 18.04
CA ARG A 276 -1.91 -4.02 17.10
C ARG A 276 -0.63 -3.48 16.48
N GLN A 277 -0.25 -2.23 16.78
CA GLN A 277 0.90 -1.53 16.16
C GLN A 277 0.81 -1.47 14.63
N THR A 278 -0.40 -1.41 14.10
CA THR A 278 -0.68 -1.33 12.66
C THR A 278 -0.57 0.12 12.21
N ALA A 279 0.24 0.38 11.22
CA ALA A 279 0.40 1.70 10.62
C ALA A 279 -0.75 2.01 9.64
N VAL A 280 -0.97 3.31 9.37
CA VAL A 280 -1.96 3.76 8.40
C VAL A 280 -1.30 4.68 7.38
N ALA A 281 -1.45 4.35 6.10
CA ALA A 281 -1.10 5.20 4.98
C ALA A 281 -2.30 6.11 4.66
N LEU A 282 -2.21 7.38 5.01
CA LEU A 282 -3.24 8.36 4.69
C LEU A 282 -3.17 8.73 3.20
N CYS A 283 -4.32 8.75 2.54
CA CYS A 283 -4.45 9.01 1.11
C CYS A 283 -5.29 10.28 0.85
N PRO A 284 -4.85 11.47 1.27
CA PRO A 284 -5.68 12.67 1.29
C PRO A 284 -6.12 13.16 -0.09
N ARG A 285 -5.47 12.73 -1.16
CA ARG A 285 -5.85 13.07 -2.53
C ARG A 285 -6.90 12.13 -3.10
N SER A 286 -6.85 10.85 -2.75
CA SER A 286 -7.83 9.84 -3.17
C SER A 286 -9.15 9.96 -2.40
N ASN A 287 -9.12 10.47 -1.17
CA ASN A 287 -10.26 10.52 -0.26
C ASN A 287 -10.98 11.90 -0.24
N ARG A 288 -11.00 12.60 -1.37
CA ARG A 288 -11.66 13.91 -1.52
C ARG A 288 -13.12 13.76 -1.97
#